data_62001d0700fd8b5692cf29a1589844ec
#
_entry.id   62001d0700fd8b5692cf29a1589844ec
#
_cell.length_a   1.000
_cell.length_b   1.000
_cell.length_c   1.000
_cell.angle_alpha   90.00
_cell.angle_beta   90.00
_cell.angle_gamma   90.00
#
_symmetry.space_group_name_H-M   'P 1'
#
loop_
_entity.id
_entity.type
_entity.pdbx_description
1 polymer ?
#
loop_
_entity_poly.entity_id
_entity_poly.type
_entity_poly.pdbx_seq_one_letter_code
_entity_poly.pdbx_strand_id
1 'polypeptide(L)'
;NSIVYTSVGVFGAFFVMSGGVTVGQLSSFLSYANQYTKPFNEISGVITELQNAIACANRVFELLEQPSERPERKNAASPENFDGAVEFSHVDFSYVKDQPLIEDFSLEVKPGQRVAIVGPTGSGKTTLINLLMRFYDINSGKLAIDGLSIEDITRHSLRNGFGMVLQETWLQTGTVRENITMGNPTISEEEM
;
A
#
# COMPACT_ATOMS: atom_id res chain seq x y z
N ASN A 1 15.34 36.29 13.25
CA ASN A 1 14.53 37.24 14.01
C ASN A 1 15.31 37.79 15.21
N SER A 2 15.94 36.96 16.03
CA SER A 2 16.72 37.39 17.20
C SER A 2 17.86 38.33 16.83
N ILE A 3 18.54 38.12 15.72
CA ILE A 3 19.65 38.97 15.26
C ILE A 3 19.13 40.39 14.94
N VAL A 4 18.02 40.49 14.19
CA VAL A 4 17.41 41.79 13.82
C VAL A 4 16.95 42.52 15.06
N TYR A 5 16.25 41.87 15.98
CA TYR A 5 15.77 42.44 17.22
C TYR A 5 16.91 42.92 18.10
N THR A 6 17.94 42.09 18.27
CA THR A 6 19.15 42.46 19.05
C THR A 6 19.90 43.63 18.42
N SER A 7 20.06 43.63 17.09
CA SER A 7 20.73 44.73 16.39
C SER A 7 19.97 46.06 16.57
N VAL A 8 18.66 46.06 16.39
CA VAL A 8 17.82 47.26 16.61
C VAL A 8 17.90 47.70 18.07
N GLY A 9 17.91 46.79 19.04
CA GLY A 9 18.07 47.09 20.47
C GLY A 9 19.40 47.77 20.79
N VAL A 10 20.50 47.17 20.32
CA VAL A 10 21.87 47.69 20.57
C VAL A 10 22.07 49.06 19.91
N PHE A 11 21.81 49.18 18.62
CA PHE A 11 21.96 50.46 17.91
C PHE A 11 20.99 51.51 18.44
N GLY A 12 19.75 51.13 18.75
CA GLY A 12 18.76 52.03 19.33
C GLY A 12 19.19 52.56 20.72
N ALA A 13 19.80 51.70 21.55
CA ALA A 13 20.33 52.17 22.85
C ALA A 13 21.45 53.23 22.69
N PHE A 14 22.36 53.06 21.73
CA PHE A 14 23.37 54.08 21.41
C PHE A 14 22.73 55.39 20.98
N PHE A 15 21.65 55.35 20.15
CA PHE A 15 20.95 56.58 19.76
C PHE A 15 20.23 57.26 20.92
N VAL A 16 19.68 56.51 21.85
CA VAL A 16 19.08 57.09 23.09
C VAL A 16 20.13 57.77 23.91
N MET A 17 21.32 57.12 24.12
CA MET A 17 22.42 57.71 24.86
C MET A 17 22.99 58.97 24.26
N SER A 18 22.98 59.10 22.93
CA SER A 18 23.37 60.29 22.19
C SER A 18 22.29 61.39 22.14
N GLY A 19 21.13 61.18 22.72
CA GLY A 19 20.01 62.09 22.73
C GLY A 19 19.25 62.21 21.40
N GLY A 20 19.52 61.29 20.44
CA GLY A 20 18.88 61.31 19.12
C GLY A 20 17.46 60.75 19.08
N VAL A 21 17.13 59.85 20.04
CA VAL A 21 15.78 59.26 20.16
C VAL A 21 15.43 59.11 21.64
N THR A 22 14.14 59.10 21.93
CA THR A 22 13.62 58.82 23.26
C THR A 22 13.47 57.32 23.52
N VAL A 23 13.44 56.89 24.77
CA VAL A 23 13.20 55.49 25.15
C VAL A 23 11.88 54.97 24.64
N GLY A 24 10.82 55.84 24.60
CA GLY A 24 9.51 55.47 24.04
C GLY A 24 9.57 55.22 22.54
N GLN A 25 10.34 56.01 21.80
CA GLN A 25 10.56 55.80 20.37
C GLN A 25 11.31 54.50 20.09
N LEU A 26 12.35 54.18 20.93
CA LEU A 26 13.03 52.89 20.79
C LEU A 26 12.12 51.70 21.07
N SER A 27 11.26 51.79 22.06
CA SER A 27 10.27 50.73 22.36
C SER A 27 9.29 50.54 21.19
N SER A 28 8.83 51.61 20.60
CA SER A 28 7.98 51.56 19.39
C SER A 28 8.71 50.89 18.20
N PHE A 29 9.98 51.24 17.99
CA PHE A 29 10.83 50.69 16.95
C PHE A 29 11.07 49.19 17.13
N LEU A 30 11.31 48.73 18.35
CA LEU A 30 11.43 47.31 18.68
C LEU A 30 10.11 46.52 18.41
N SER A 31 8.98 47.16 18.71
CA SER A 31 7.66 46.59 18.38
C SER A 31 7.45 46.47 16.86
N TYR A 32 7.83 47.47 16.10
CA TYR A 32 7.75 47.39 14.63
C TYR A 32 8.73 46.37 14.05
N ALA A 33 9.96 46.27 14.57
CA ALA A 33 10.92 45.23 14.16
C ALA A 33 10.37 43.84 14.37
N ASN A 34 9.72 43.61 15.52
CA ASN A 34 9.09 42.33 15.81
C ASN A 34 7.90 42.04 14.88
N GLN A 35 7.04 43.04 14.62
CA GLN A 35 5.92 42.88 13.70
C GLN A 35 6.38 42.65 12.25
N TYR A 36 7.45 43.33 11.83
CA TYR A 36 8.01 43.16 10.49
C TYR A 36 8.57 41.75 10.23
N THR A 37 9.07 41.08 11.28
CA THR A 37 9.64 39.73 11.14
C THR A 37 8.61 38.63 11.16
N LYS A 38 7.38 38.87 11.67
CA LYS A 38 6.31 37.86 11.73
C LYS A 38 5.97 37.27 10.36
N PRO A 39 5.70 38.07 9.30
CA PRO A 39 5.34 37.52 7.98
C PRO A 39 6.38 36.57 7.40
N PHE A 40 7.66 36.79 7.67
CA PHE A 40 8.74 35.92 7.18
C PHE A 40 8.74 34.55 7.87
N ASN A 41 8.35 34.49 9.14
CA ASN A 41 8.16 33.23 9.85
C ASN A 41 6.94 32.46 9.32
N GLU A 42 5.85 33.19 9.08
CA GLU A 42 4.63 32.60 8.53
C GLU A 42 4.87 32.03 7.12
N ILE A 43 5.59 32.77 6.26
CA ILE A 43 5.98 32.27 4.93
C ILE A 43 6.84 31.01 5.04
N SER A 44 7.80 30.97 5.98
CA SER A 44 8.62 29.77 6.18
C SER A 44 7.80 28.56 6.62
N GLY A 45 6.79 28.78 7.48
CA GLY A 45 5.84 27.73 7.88
C GLY A 45 5.02 27.22 6.68
N VAL A 46 4.47 28.14 5.89
CA VAL A 46 3.66 27.79 4.69
C VAL A 46 4.50 27.00 3.67
N ILE A 47 5.77 27.37 3.46
CA ILE A 47 6.66 26.62 2.55
C ILE A 47 6.82 25.16 3.03
N THR A 48 7.00 24.95 4.33
CA THR A 48 7.12 23.59 4.88
C THR A 48 5.82 22.78 4.70
N GLU A 49 4.68 23.42 4.95
CA GLU A 49 3.37 22.79 4.72
C GLU A 49 3.15 22.45 3.25
N LEU A 50 3.54 23.33 2.34
CA LEU A 50 3.48 23.10 0.89
C LEU A 50 4.35 21.92 0.47
N GLN A 51 5.57 21.81 0.99
CA GLN A 51 6.46 20.68 0.71
C GLN A 51 5.84 19.35 1.18
N ASN A 52 5.24 19.34 2.39
CA ASN A 52 4.55 18.17 2.91
C ASN A 52 3.33 17.81 2.05
N ALA A 53 2.55 18.81 1.63
CA ALA A 53 1.39 18.60 0.75
C ALA A 53 1.80 18.00 -0.61
N ILE A 54 2.88 18.51 -1.21
CA ILE A 54 3.44 17.97 -2.46
C ILE A 54 3.92 16.53 -2.27
N ALA A 55 4.61 16.22 -1.18
CA ALA A 55 5.06 14.86 -0.89
C ALA A 55 3.89 13.88 -0.73
N CYS A 56 2.81 14.31 -0.06
CA CYS A 56 1.59 13.52 0.05
C CYS A 56 0.91 13.34 -1.31
N ALA A 57 0.79 14.40 -2.10
CA ALA A 57 0.21 14.34 -3.44
C ALA A 57 0.99 13.37 -4.34
N ASN A 58 2.31 13.40 -4.33
CA ASN A 58 3.14 12.47 -5.11
C ASN A 58 2.83 11.02 -4.76
N ARG A 59 2.69 10.66 -3.48
CA ARG A 59 2.34 9.30 -3.07
C ARG A 59 0.96 8.86 -3.57
N VAL A 60 0.00 9.79 -3.60
CA VAL A 60 -1.32 9.51 -4.16
C VAL A 60 -1.24 9.29 -5.67
N PHE A 61 -0.49 10.13 -6.38
CA PHE A 61 -0.29 9.97 -7.82
C PHE A 61 0.47 8.69 -8.15
N GLU A 62 1.51 8.34 -7.42
CA GLU A 62 2.21 7.06 -7.57
C GLU A 62 1.25 5.86 -7.49
N LEU A 63 0.26 5.91 -6.60
CA LEU A 63 -0.76 4.86 -6.51
C LEU A 63 -1.73 4.90 -7.70
N LEU A 64 -2.19 6.09 -8.10
CA LEU A 64 -3.13 6.26 -9.22
C LEU A 64 -2.51 5.91 -10.58
N GLU A 65 -1.21 6.12 -10.74
CA GLU A 65 -0.46 5.83 -11.96
C GLU A 65 0.03 4.38 -12.03
N GLN A 66 -0.21 3.56 -10.98
CA GLN A 66 0.12 2.14 -11.05
C GLN A 66 -0.60 1.49 -12.23
N PRO A 67 0.10 0.68 -13.03
CA PRO A 67 -0.52 -0.02 -14.13
C PRO A 67 -1.61 -0.96 -13.60
N SER A 68 -2.76 -0.93 -14.24
CA SER A 68 -3.84 -1.87 -13.94
C SER A 68 -3.40 -3.32 -14.19
N GLU A 69 -4.04 -4.26 -13.51
CA GLU A 69 -3.86 -5.69 -13.81
C GLU A 69 -4.02 -5.95 -15.31
N ARG A 70 -3.28 -6.93 -15.84
CA ARG A 70 -3.45 -7.34 -17.25
C ARG A 70 -4.89 -7.68 -17.51
N PRO A 71 -5.47 -7.20 -18.62
CA PRO A 71 -6.85 -7.54 -18.97
C PRO A 71 -7.00 -9.05 -19.13
N GLU A 72 -8.15 -9.56 -18.78
CA GLU A 72 -8.50 -10.96 -19.01
C GLU A 72 -8.56 -11.26 -20.51
N ARG A 73 -8.31 -12.51 -20.87
CA ARG A 73 -8.47 -12.96 -22.25
C ARG A 73 -9.94 -12.81 -22.67
N LYS A 74 -10.19 -12.34 -23.88
CA LYS A 74 -11.56 -12.06 -24.39
C LYS A 74 -12.53 -13.23 -24.27
N ASN A 75 -12.01 -14.46 -24.30
CA ASN A 75 -12.76 -15.70 -24.23
C ASN A 75 -12.46 -16.49 -22.95
N ALA A 76 -12.08 -15.82 -21.88
CA ALA A 76 -11.83 -16.48 -20.59
C ALA A 76 -13.09 -17.19 -20.11
N ALA A 77 -12.96 -18.45 -19.72
CA ALA A 77 -14.03 -19.26 -19.16
C ALA A 77 -14.39 -18.76 -17.76
N SER A 78 -15.65 -18.96 -17.38
CA SER A 78 -16.15 -18.64 -16.03
C SER A 78 -16.85 -19.87 -15.45
N PRO A 79 -16.11 -20.96 -15.12
CA PRO A 79 -16.70 -22.11 -14.47
C PRO A 79 -17.28 -21.73 -13.11
N GLU A 80 -18.45 -22.25 -12.77
CA GLU A 80 -19.10 -22.02 -11.47
C GLU A 80 -18.57 -22.97 -10.39
N ASN A 81 -18.10 -24.16 -10.79
CA ASN A 81 -17.59 -25.19 -9.90
C ASN A 81 -16.27 -25.72 -10.42
N PHE A 82 -15.42 -26.16 -9.49
CA PHE A 82 -14.15 -26.81 -9.76
C PHE A 82 -14.11 -28.17 -9.07
N ASP A 83 -13.60 -29.20 -9.77
CA ASP A 83 -13.34 -30.51 -9.18
C ASP A 83 -12.10 -30.49 -8.28
N GLY A 84 -11.20 -29.53 -8.52
CA GLY A 84 -10.03 -29.25 -7.68
C GLY A 84 -8.77 -29.99 -8.08
N ALA A 85 -8.64 -30.42 -9.33
CA ALA A 85 -7.36 -30.87 -9.85
C ALA A 85 -6.46 -29.65 -10.13
N VAL A 86 -5.23 -29.64 -9.61
CA VAL A 86 -4.26 -28.55 -9.80
C VAL A 86 -2.99 -29.08 -10.42
N GLU A 87 -2.50 -28.41 -11.45
CA GLU A 87 -1.28 -28.77 -12.16
C GLU A 87 -0.34 -27.56 -12.26
N PHE A 88 0.85 -27.68 -11.71
CA PHE A 88 2.00 -26.83 -11.99
C PHE A 88 2.91 -27.60 -12.93
N SER A 89 3.29 -27.06 -14.05
CA SER A 89 4.15 -27.69 -15.05
C SER A 89 5.28 -26.74 -15.43
N HIS A 90 6.51 -27.04 -14.97
CA HIS A 90 7.72 -26.28 -15.25
C HIS A 90 7.56 -24.78 -14.96
N VAL A 91 6.99 -24.45 -13.80
CA VAL A 91 6.69 -23.07 -13.42
C VAL A 91 7.92 -22.38 -12.88
N ASP A 92 8.24 -21.22 -13.47
CA ASP A 92 9.22 -20.29 -12.95
C ASP A 92 8.53 -19.01 -12.49
N PHE A 93 9.01 -18.45 -11.38
CA PHE A 93 8.50 -17.19 -10.86
C PHE A 93 9.54 -16.41 -10.07
N SER A 94 9.52 -15.10 -10.24
CA SER A 94 10.27 -14.12 -9.44
C SER A 94 9.47 -12.84 -9.24
N TYR A 95 9.55 -12.26 -8.06
CA TYR A 95 8.99 -10.91 -7.80
C TYR A 95 9.84 -9.82 -8.43
N VAL A 96 11.15 -10.04 -8.51
CA VAL A 96 12.13 -9.13 -9.10
C VAL A 96 12.88 -9.89 -10.19
N LYS A 97 13.04 -9.27 -11.35
CA LYS A 97 13.52 -9.90 -12.59
C LYS A 97 14.80 -10.74 -12.45
N ASP A 98 15.74 -10.35 -11.58
CA ASP A 98 17.05 -11.01 -11.43
C ASP A 98 17.16 -11.81 -10.11
N GLN A 99 16.04 -12.11 -9.45
CA GLN A 99 16.00 -12.87 -8.20
C GLN A 99 14.98 -14.00 -8.32
N PRO A 100 15.36 -15.15 -8.92
CA PRO A 100 14.47 -16.29 -9.03
C PRO A 100 14.07 -16.81 -7.65
N LEU A 101 12.79 -17.11 -7.48
CA LEU A 101 12.23 -17.64 -6.24
C LEU A 101 11.68 -19.05 -6.41
N ILE A 102 11.05 -19.32 -7.55
CA ILE A 102 10.55 -20.62 -7.94
C ILE A 102 11.16 -20.93 -9.29
N GLU A 103 11.82 -22.09 -9.40
CA GLU A 103 12.52 -22.53 -10.61
C GLU A 103 12.09 -23.95 -10.96
N ASP A 104 11.63 -24.15 -12.19
CA ASP A 104 11.23 -25.43 -12.77
C ASP A 104 10.30 -26.27 -11.86
N PHE A 105 9.36 -25.59 -11.20
CA PHE A 105 8.47 -26.23 -10.25
C PHE A 105 7.35 -26.99 -10.95
N SER A 106 7.22 -28.27 -10.65
CA SER A 106 6.16 -29.14 -11.16
C SER A 106 5.47 -29.88 -10.03
N LEU A 107 4.14 -29.87 -10.02
CA LEU A 107 3.30 -30.53 -9.04
C LEU A 107 1.95 -30.88 -9.65
N GLU A 108 1.49 -32.09 -9.45
CA GLU A 108 0.13 -32.53 -9.81
C GLU A 108 -0.64 -32.87 -8.54
N VAL A 109 -1.82 -32.28 -8.35
CA VAL A 109 -2.74 -32.50 -7.24
C VAL A 109 -4.05 -33.00 -7.79
N LYS A 110 -4.51 -34.15 -7.32
CA LYS A 110 -5.79 -34.74 -7.72
C LYS A 110 -6.95 -34.18 -6.92
N PRO A 111 -8.19 -34.21 -7.46
CA PRO A 111 -9.39 -33.81 -6.72
C PRO A 111 -9.47 -34.49 -5.36
N GLY A 112 -9.79 -33.71 -4.31
CA GLY A 112 -9.91 -34.17 -2.92
C GLY A 112 -8.60 -34.51 -2.23
N GLN A 113 -7.46 -34.37 -2.88
CA GLN A 113 -6.14 -34.64 -2.27
C GLN A 113 -5.76 -33.51 -1.31
N ARG A 114 -5.17 -33.89 -0.17
CA ARG A 114 -4.56 -32.95 0.79
C ARG A 114 -3.06 -32.87 0.55
N VAL A 115 -2.55 -31.66 0.39
CA VAL A 115 -1.14 -31.39 0.13
C VAL A 115 -0.59 -30.47 1.22
N ALA A 116 0.55 -30.82 1.80
CA ALA A 116 1.28 -29.98 2.72
C ALA A 116 2.50 -29.38 2.02
N ILE A 117 2.60 -28.05 2.00
CA ILE A 117 3.77 -27.34 1.48
C ILE A 117 4.68 -26.99 2.66
N VAL A 118 5.86 -27.60 2.72
CA VAL A 118 6.82 -27.43 3.82
C VAL A 118 8.13 -26.82 3.30
N GLY A 119 8.80 -26.06 4.15
CA GLY A 119 10.06 -25.43 3.80
C GLY A 119 10.42 -24.29 4.76
N PRO A 120 11.66 -23.78 4.73
CA PRO A 120 12.09 -22.64 5.55
C PRO A 120 11.33 -21.35 5.19
N THR A 121 11.45 -20.33 6.04
CA THR A 121 10.91 -19.00 5.75
C THR A 121 11.58 -18.45 4.50
N GLY A 122 10.79 -17.85 3.60
CA GLY A 122 11.30 -17.32 2.33
C GLY A 122 11.39 -18.32 1.17
N SER A 123 11.05 -19.61 1.38
CA SER A 123 11.12 -20.64 0.30
C SER A 123 9.97 -20.60 -0.72
N GLY A 124 9.15 -19.57 -0.75
CA GLY A 124 8.09 -19.43 -1.76
C GLY A 124 6.76 -20.12 -1.44
N LYS A 125 6.54 -20.68 -0.22
CA LYS A 125 5.29 -21.38 0.11
C LYS A 125 4.02 -20.54 -0.13
N THR A 126 4.00 -19.34 0.41
CA THR A 126 2.89 -18.38 0.22
C THR A 126 2.81 -17.92 -1.24
N THR A 127 3.96 -17.85 -1.91
CA THR A 127 4.02 -17.48 -3.33
C THR A 127 3.29 -18.49 -4.21
N LEU A 128 3.42 -19.81 -3.95
CA LEU A 128 2.66 -20.81 -4.69
C LEU A 128 1.14 -20.61 -4.58
N ILE A 129 0.66 -20.29 -3.36
CA ILE A 129 -0.76 -19.95 -3.16
C ILE A 129 -1.15 -18.68 -3.91
N ASN A 130 -0.31 -17.65 -3.86
CA ASN A 130 -0.54 -16.41 -4.56
C ASN A 130 -0.59 -16.59 -6.08
N LEU A 131 0.25 -17.47 -6.64
CA LEU A 131 0.22 -17.83 -8.06
C LEU A 131 -1.07 -18.58 -8.40
N LEU A 132 -1.47 -19.54 -7.56
CA LEU A 132 -2.71 -20.30 -7.75
C LEU A 132 -3.95 -19.39 -7.76
N MET A 133 -3.98 -18.38 -6.88
CA MET A 133 -5.03 -17.35 -6.82
C MET A 133 -4.90 -16.29 -7.91
N ARG A 134 -3.85 -16.39 -8.75
CA ARG A 134 -3.53 -15.41 -9.79
C ARG A 134 -3.45 -13.98 -9.27
N PHE A 135 -2.81 -13.80 -8.09
CA PHE A 135 -2.39 -12.47 -7.63
C PHE A 135 -1.14 -11.98 -8.36
N TYR A 136 -0.37 -12.93 -8.93
CA TYR A 136 0.77 -12.68 -9.80
C TYR A 136 0.69 -13.64 -11.00
N ASP A 137 1.13 -13.18 -12.15
CA ASP A 137 1.31 -14.04 -13.32
C ASP A 137 2.67 -14.77 -13.22
N ILE A 138 2.73 -16.02 -13.67
CA ILE A 138 3.97 -16.79 -13.76
C ILE A 138 4.92 -16.22 -14.83
N ASN A 139 6.23 -16.41 -14.66
CA ASN A 139 7.23 -15.97 -15.65
C ASN A 139 7.29 -16.94 -16.84
N SER A 140 7.24 -18.25 -16.54
CA SER A 140 7.22 -19.31 -17.54
C SER A 140 6.53 -20.56 -17.01
N GLY A 141 6.28 -21.54 -17.86
CA GLY A 141 5.59 -22.77 -17.54
C GLY A 141 4.08 -22.69 -17.71
N LYS A 142 3.36 -23.57 -17.02
CA LYS A 142 1.89 -23.64 -17.06
C LYS A 142 1.34 -23.91 -15.66
N LEU A 143 0.28 -23.19 -15.31
CA LEU A 143 -0.54 -23.46 -14.15
C LEU A 143 -1.98 -23.68 -14.57
N ALA A 144 -2.55 -24.81 -14.21
CA ALA A 144 -3.89 -25.21 -14.64
C ALA A 144 -4.73 -25.72 -13.48
N ILE A 145 -6.06 -25.54 -13.59
CA ILE A 145 -7.07 -26.10 -12.69
C ILE A 145 -8.08 -26.85 -13.54
N ASP A 146 -8.34 -28.10 -13.19
CA ASP A 146 -9.22 -28.99 -13.92
C ASP A 146 -8.92 -29.04 -15.44
N GLY A 147 -7.61 -28.98 -15.78
CA GLY A 147 -7.12 -28.97 -17.14
C GLY A 147 -7.15 -27.64 -17.86
N LEU A 148 -7.81 -26.60 -17.30
CA LEU A 148 -7.87 -25.25 -17.86
C LEU A 148 -6.71 -24.41 -17.32
N SER A 149 -5.98 -23.71 -18.19
CA SER A 149 -4.99 -22.74 -17.75
C SER A 149 -5.65 -21.63 -16.95
N ILE A 150 -5.05 -21.23 -15.82
CA ILE A 150 -5.58 -20.12 -15.00
C ILE A 150 -5.67 -18.80 -15.77
N GLU A 151 -4.90 -18.64 -16.84
CA GLU A 151 -4.99 -17.47 -17.71
C GLU A 151 -6.24 -17.47 -18.60
N ASP A 152 -6.80 -18.65 -18.85
CA ASP A 152 -8.02 -18.85 -19.63
C ASP A 152 -9.29 -18.86 -18.76
N ILE A 153 -9.15 -18.67 -17.45
CA ILE A 153 -10.24 -18.54 -16.50
C ILE A 153 -10.35 -17.08 -16.06
N THR A 154 -11.56 -16.55 -15.89
CA THR A 154 -11.74 -15.22 -15.31
C THR A 154 -11.27 -15.21 -13.85
N ARG A 155 -10.59 -14.13 -13.41
CA ARG A 155 -10.10 -14.02 -12.01
C ARG A 155 -11.24 -14.15 -10.99
N HIS A 156 -12.40 -13.61 -11.34
CA HIS A 156 -13.59 -13.71 -10.49
C HIS A 156 -14.00 -15.17 -10.26
N SER A 157 -14.19 -15.94 -11.32
CA SER A 157 -14.54 -17.35 -11.23
C SER A 157 -13.46 -18.15 -10.51
N LEU A 158 -12.18 -17.94 -10.88
CA LEU A 158 -11.05 -18.61 -10.27
C LEU A 158 -11.03 -18.39 -8.73
N ARG A 159 -11.11 -17.14 -8.30
CA ARG A 159 -11.03 -16.80 -6.87
C ARG A 159 -12.25 -17.25 -6.08
N ASN A 160 -13.42 -17.28 -6.68
CA ASN A 160 -14.63 -17.83 -6.06
C ASN A 160 -14.56 -19.34 -5.81
N GLY A 161 -13.74 -20.06 -6.59
CA GLY A 161 -13.50 -21.50 -6.41
C GLY A 161 -12.60 -21.82 -5.22
N PHE A 162 -12.00 -20.84 -4.54
CA PHE A 162 -11.09 -21.04 -3.43
C PHE A 162 -11.60 -20.46 -2.12
N GLY A 163 -11.50 -21.22 -1.05
CA GLY A 163 -11.58 -20.72 0.31
C GLY A 163 -10.17 -20.46 0.87
N MET A 164 -9.83 -19.24 1.20
CA MET A 164 -8.50 -18.89 1.73
C MET A 164 -8.57 -18.60 3.24
N VAL A 165 -7.76 -19.34 4.01
CA VAL A 165 -7.57 -19.08 5.44
C VAL A 165 -6.21 -18.41 5.63
N LEU A 166 -6.22 -17.13 6.02
CA LEU A 166 -5.01 -16.36 6.26
C LEU A 166 -4.40 -16.67 7.63
N GLN A 167 -3.10 -16.43 7.74
CA GLN A 167 -2.35 -16.60 8.97
C GLN A 167 -2.75 -15.56 10.04
N GLU A 168 -3.05 -14.34 9.62
CA GLU A 168 -3.61 -13.29 10.45
C GLU A 168 -5.12 -13.23 10.22
N THR A 169 -5.89 -13.53 11.28
CA THR A 169 -7.34 -13.41 11.26
C THR A 169 -7.74 -11.97 11.59
N TRP A 170 -8.54 -11.38 10.72
CA TRP A 170 -9.13 -10.07 10.97
C TRP A 170 -10.58 -10.26 11.42
N LEU A 171 -10.94 -9.60 12.53
CA LEU A 171 -12.30 -9.60 13.06
C LEU A 171 -12.86 -8.17 13.01
N GLN A 172 -14.03 -8.02 12.42
CA GLN A 172 -14.78 -6.77 12.43
C GLN A 172 -15.52 -6.62 13.74
N THR A 173 -15.62 -5.38 14.23
CA THR A 173 -16.49 -5.07 15.37
C THR A 173 -17.93 -5.39 15.03
N GLY A 174 -18.52 -6.36 15.73
CA GLY A 174 -19.87 -6.85 15.47
C GLY A 174 -20.10 -8.22 16.12
N THR A 175 -21.17 -8.87 15.72
CA THR A 175 -21.53 -10.21 16.19
C THR A 175 -20.69 -11.30 15.51
N VAL A 176 -20.66 -12.50 16.08
CA VAL A 176 -20.04 -13.69 15.47
C VAL A 176 -20.68 -13.96 14.11
N ARG A 177 -22.00 -13.83 14.01
CA ARG A 177 -22.74 -14.01 12.76
C ARG A 177 -22.24 -13.06 11.68
N GLU A 178 -22.15 -11.78 11.96
CA GLU A 178 -21.66 -10.77 10.99
C GLU A 178 -20.24 -11.07 10.52
N ASN A 179 -19.38 -11.56 11.42
CA ASN A 179 -18.02 -11.94 11.07
C ASN A 179 -17.94 -13.21 10.20
N ILE A 180 -18.83 -14.19 10.41
CA ILE A 180 -18.87 -15.41 9.59
C ILE A 180 -19.49 -15.11 8.21
N THR A 181 -20.56 -14.35 8.17
CA THR A 181 -21.26 -14.07 6.91
C THR A 181 -20.54 -13.04 6.04
N MET A 182 -19.65 -12.22 6.60
CA MET A 182 -18.76 -11.27 5.90
C MET A 182 -19.42 -10.58 4.69
N GLY A 183 -20.59 -10.01 4.89
CA GLY A 183 -21.29 -9.25 3.84
C GLY A 183 -22.17 -10.07 2.91
N ASN A 184 -22.37 -11.37 3.16
CA ASN A 184 -23.40 -12.15 2.53
C ASN A 184 -24.60 -12.36 3.48
N PRO A 185 -25.62 -11.47 3.48
CA PRO A 185 -26.74 -11.56 4.39
C PRO A 185 -27.73 -12.70 4.06
N THR A 186 -27.53 -13.40 2.94
CA THR A 186 -28.44 -14.45 2.46
C THR A 186 -28.06 -15.84 2.96
N ILE A 187 -26.93 -16.01 3.65
CA ILE A 187 -26.51 -17.29 4.22
C ILE A 187 -27.48 -17.70 5.32
N SER A 188 -28.04 -18.92 5.20
CA SER A 188 -28.93 -19.50 6.20
C SER A 188 -28.17 -19.92 7.46
N GLU A 189 -28.92 -20.16 8.57
CA GLU A 189 -28.32 -20.66 9.82
C GLU A 189 -27.77 -22.09 9.67
N GLU A 190 -28.32 -22.89 8.76
CA GLU A 190 -27.88 -24.24 8.48
C GLU A 190 -26.57 -24.28 7.68
N GLU A 191 -26.29 -23.26 6.90
CA GLU A 191 -25.04 -23.11 6.14
C GLU A 191 -23.90 -22.48 6.96
N MET A 192 -24.22 -21.91 8.11
CA MET A 192 -23.28 -21.22 9.01
C MET A 192 -22.73 -22.14 10.10
#